data_67d0d925c126edd94850939673372053
#
_entry.id   67d0d925c126edd94850939673372053
#
_cell.length_a   1.000
_cell.length_b   1.000
_cell.length_c   1.000
_cell.angle_alpha   90.00
_cell.angle_beta   90.00
_cell.angle_gamma   90.00
#
_symmetry.space_group_name_H-M   'P 1'
#
loop_
_entity.id
_entity.type
_entity.pdbx_description
1 polymer ?
#
loop_
_entity_poly.entity_id
_entity_poly.type
_entity_poly.pdbx_seq_one_letter_code
_entity_poly.pdbx_strand_id
1 'polypeptide(L)'
;FDQNEGLRTNLTTTESRLRYTQVERDRINAGRKALNDQFSLLGRELRRMTGKNNGLETHISNLRTHLETLEAEKNEIAAEREKLDGRLWRLNNELAESVAQRDHLSETIAHLRSDLRTVMLERSSVTSENDSLRSRISSLEARLTDVDDEHRHRLEAISERALNNIHAVEAVLRQTGLDLERIAPMPAGMIMGQGGPFIPYHPELQSERSEADDLETQLELRLSRWEKLRDVYLSVPLIVPMKEYYFTSGFGRRKDPINKRWALHAGLDLSGPRKQEVMAAAPGKVIRAHREAFYGRIVEIDHGNNITTRYAHMSSIAVKVGQMVGLGEVVGRMGSSGRSTAPHLHYEVRYKNKPMNPRNFLKAGRYVSKKG
;
A
#
# COMPACT_ATOMS: atom_id res chain seq x y z
N PHE A 1 4.82 -37.36 53.62
CA PHE A 1 4.37 -37.88 52.30
C PHE A 1 3.56 -36.83 51.52
N ASP A 2 2.78 -36.02 52.20
CA ASP A 2 1.86 -35.03 51.57
C ASP A 2 2.55 -33.84 50.89
N GLN A 3 3.72 -33.42 51.37
CA GLN A 3 4.42 -32.26 50.75
C GLN A 3 5.07 -32.60 49.41
N ASN A 4 5.45 -33.88 49.21
CA ASN A 4 6.07 -34.31 47.96
C ASN A 4 5.05 -34.53 46.82
N GLU A 5 3.82 -34.85 47.17
CA GLU A 5 2.73 -35.04 46.22
C GLU A 5 2.20 -33.68 45.75
N GLY A 6 2.10 -32.70 46.66
CA GLY A 6 1.78 -31.31 46.34
C GLY A 6 2.81 -30.62 45.45
N LEU A 7 4.10 -30.91 45.69
CA LEU A 7 5.19 -30.40 44.85
C LEU A 7 5.19 -31.05 43.44
N ARG A 8 4.89 -32.34 43.34
CA ARG A 8 4.77 -33.02 42.02
C ARG A 8 3.57 -32.53 41.23
N THR A 9 2.45 -32.29 41.90
CA THR A 9 1.24 -31.76 41.24
C THR A 9 1.45 -30.32 40.79
N ASN A 10 2.12 -29.52 41.61
CA ASN A 10 2.49 -28.15 41.21
C ASN A 10 3.55 -28.16 40.11
N LEU A 11 4.50 -29.10 40.09
CA LEU A 11 5.49 -29.23 39.03
C LEU A 11 4.83 -29.63 37.75
N THR A 12 3.96 -30.64 37.77
CA THR A 12 3.23 -31.08 36.56
C THR A 12 2.28 -29.99 36.00
N THR A 13 1.70 -29.21 36.92
CA THR A 13 0.81 -28.07 36.52
C THR A 13 1.63 -26.92 35.94
N THR A 14 2.79 -26.63 36.52
CA THR A 14 3.71 -25.62 35.96
C THR A 14 4.36 -26.10 34.67
N GLU A 15 4.71 -27.36 34.54
CA GLU A 15 5.21 -27.93 33.27
C GLU A 15 4.14 -27.92 32.21
N SER A 16 2.89 -28.20 32.56
CA SER A 16 1.76 -28.13 31.64
C SER A 16 1.48 -26.68 31.19
N ARG A 17 1.55 -25.73 32.16
CA ARG A 17 1.46 -24.29 31.82
C ARG A 17 2.64 -23.81 30.98
N LEU A 18 3.85 -24.28 31.30
CA LEU A 18 5.03 -23.95 30.52
C LEU A 18 4.93 -24.50 29.09
N ARG A 19 4.48 -25.75 28.93
CA ARG A 19 4.22 -26.34 27.62
C ARG A 19 3.14 -25.58 26.86
N TYR A 20 2.05 -25.21 27.56
CA TYR A 20 0.99 -24.41 26.94
C TYR A 20 1.49 -23.05 26.49
N THR A 21 2.22 -22.32 27.37
CA THR A 21 2.80 -21.03 27.00
C THR A 21 3.88 -21.15 25.90
N GLN A 22 4.59 -22.27 25.86
CA GLN A 22 5.57 -22.57 24.82
C GLN A 22 4.88 -22.80 23.47
N VAL A 23 3.80 -23.60 23.46
CA VAL A 23 2.97 -23.82 22.26
C VAL A 23 2.29 -22.52 21.79
N GLU A 24 1.76 -21.74 22.73
CA GLU A 24 1.18 -20.43 22.41
C GLU A 24 2.26 -19.45 21.88
N ARG A 25 3.44 -19.44 22.48
CA ARG A 25 4.57 -18.64 21.98
C ARG A 25 5.01 -19.09 20.58
N ASP A 26 5.07 -20.40 20.35
CA ASP A 26 5.47 -20.95 19.06
C ASP A 26 4.40 -20.69 18.01
N ARG A 27 3.10 -20.72 18.40
CA ARG A 27 1.97 -20.32 17.57
C ARG A 27 2.00 -18.82 17.23
N ILE A 28 2.30 -18.00 18.23
CA ILE A 28 2.47 -16.53 18.05
C ILE A 28 3.70 -16.25 17.17
N ASN A 29 4.80 -16.98 17.37
CA ASN A 29 6.01 -16.84 16.56
C ASN A 29 5.79 -17.32 15.12
N ALA A 30 5.05 -18.41 14.94
CA ALA A 30 4.65 -18.90 13.61
C ALA A 30 3.71 -17.88 12.93
N GLY A 31 2.72 -17.36 13.68
CA GLY A 31 1.84 -16.30 13.18
C GLY A 31 2.58 -15.01 12.81
N ARG A 32 3.56 -14.64 13.65
CA ARG A 32 4.43 -13.50 13.41
C ARG A 32 5.35 -13.68 12.21
N LYS A 33 5.93 -14.86 12.05
CA LYS A 33 6.72 -15.22 10.88
C LYS A 33 5.84 -15.19 9.63
N ALA A 34 4.65 -15.80 9.71
CA ALA A 34 3.68 -15.77 8.63
C ALA A 34 3.24 -14.34 8.26
N LEU A 35 3.05 -13.47 9.24
CA LEU A 35 2.68 -12.06 9.01
C LEU A 35 3.84 -11.27 8.36
N ASN A 36 5.09 -11.50 8.78
CA ASN A 36 6.25 -10.84 8.15
C ASN A 36 6.55 -11.40 6.76
N ASP A 37 6.35 -12.70 6.60
CA ASP A 37 6.38 -13.31 5.29
C ASP A 37 5.25 -12.75 4.42
N GLN A 38 4.05 -12.54 4.99
CA GLN A 38 2.96 -11.83 4.33
C GLN A 38 3.31 -10.36 4.06
N PHE A 39 3.93 -9.64 5.01
CA PHE A 39 4.37 -8.24 4.79
C PHE A 39 5.47 -8.15 3.73
N SER A 40 6.44 -9.05 3.76
CA SER A 40 7.49 -9.12 2.74
C SER A 40 6.96 -9.61 1.39
N LEU A 41 5.97 -10.53 1.42
CA LEU A 41 5.22 -10.97 0.25
C LEU A 41 4.36 -9.81 -0.27
N LEU A 42 3.69 -9.09 0.61
CA LEU A 42 2.84 -7.95 0.29
C LEU A 42 3.67 -6.77 -0.24
N GLY A 43 4.85 -6.51 0.35
CA GLY A 43 5.82 -5.53 -0.19
C GLY A 43 6.38 -5.93 -1.55
N ARG A 44 6.58 -7.25 -1.76
CA ARG A 44 6.92 -7.81 -3.08
C ARG A 44 5.71 -7.81 -4.01
N GLU A 45 4.53 -8.12 -3.46
CA GLU A 45 3.28 -8.13 -4.21
C GLU A 45 2.80 -6.71 -4.54
N LEU A 46 3.02 -5.73 -3.63
CA LEU A 46 2.78 -4.31 -3.91
C LEU A 46 3.73 -3.81 -5.01
N ARG A 47 5.04 -4.14 -4.93
CA ARG A 47 5.98 -3.86 -6.03
C ARG A 47 5.61 -4.64 -7.30
N ARG A 48 5.20 -5.90 -7.17
CA ARG A 48 4.70 -6.71 -8.27
C ARG A 48 3.36 -6.17 -8.81
N MET A 49 2.51 -5.62 -7.93
CA MET A 49 1.24 -5.00 -8.34
C MET A 49 1.44 -3.59 -8.88
N THR A 50 2.41 -2.83 -8.36
CA THR A 50 2.84 -1.58 -9.01
C THR A 50 3.46 -1.89 -10.39
N GLY A 51 4.29 -2.94 -10.46
CA GLY A 51 4.76 -3.47 -11.74
C GLY A 51 3.63 -4.02 -12.62
N LYS A 52 2.62 -4.67 -12.02
CA LYS A 52 1.41 -5.11 -12.74
C LYS A 52 0.47 -3.94 -13.07
N ASN A 53 0.36 -2.92 -12.20
CA ASN A 53 -0.37 -1.69 -12.50
C ASN A 53 0.31 -0.92 -13.64
N ASN A 54 1.63 -0.78 -13.58
CA ASN A 54 2.39 -0.23 -14.71
C ASN A 54 2.26 -1.12 -15.96
N GLY A 55 2.24 -2.44 -15.75
CA GLY A 55 1.94 -3.42 -16.82
C GLY A 55 0.49 -3.33 -17.31
N LEU A 56 -0.46 -3.11 -16.41
CA LEU A 56 -1.87 -2.86 -16.75
C LEU A 56 -2.07 -1.49 -17.39
N GLU A 57 -1.38 -0.46 -16.93
CA GLU A 57 -1.35 0.87 -17.57
C GLU A 57 -0.73 0.77 -18.96
N THR A 58 0.35 -0.01 -19.10
CA THR A 58 0.94 -0.32 -20.41
C THR A 58 -0.03 -1.16 -21.25
N HIS A 59 -0.74 -2.11 -20.63
CA HIS A 59 -1.77 -2.92 -21.30
C HIS A 59 -2.99 -2.10 -21.66
N ILE A 60 -3.43 -1.20 -20.78
CA ILE A 60 -4.49 -0.21 -21.05
C ILE A 60 -4.05 0.76 -22.16
N SER A 61 -2.78 1.20 -22.13
CA SER A 61 -2.20 2.01 -23.18
C SER A 61 -2.16 1.22 -24.51
N ASN A 62 -1.71 -0.04 -24.46
CA ASN A 62 -1.70 -0.92 -25.63
C ASN A 62 -3.12 -1.24 -26.10
N LEU A 63 -4.07 -1.43 -25.16
CA LEU A 63 -5.49 -1.62 -25.51
C LEU A 63 -6.11 -0.34 -26.06
N ARG A 64 -5.70 0.84 -25.56
CA ARG A 64 -6.10 2.13 -26.14
C ARG A 64 -5.53 2.28 -27.55
N THR A 65 -4.25 1.98 -27.72
CA THR A 65 -3.61 1.99 -29.05
C THR A 65 -4.26 0.95 -29.99
N HIS A 66 -4.63 -0.22 -29.41
CA HIS A 66 -5.35 -1.26 -30.16
C HIS A 66 -6.79 -0.86 -30.45
N LEU A 67 -7.46 -0.16 -29.52
CA LEU A 67 -8.77 0.45 -29.76
C LEU A 67 -8.69 1.56 -30.81
N GLU A 68 -7.66 2.41 -30.74
CA GLU A 68 -7.40 3.44 -31.77
C GLU A 68 -7.11 2.81 -33.12
N THR A 69 -6.35 1.69 -33.14
CA THR A 69 -6.14 0.94 -34.41
C THR A 69 -7.42 0.28 -34.90
N LEU A 70 -8.23 -0.30 -33.98
CA LEU A 70 -9.54 -0.86 -34.31
C LEU A 70 -10.56 0.21 -34.72
N GLU A 71 -10.49 1.40 -34.09
CA GLU A 71 -11.29 2.56 -34.54
C GLU A 71 -10.81 3.08 -35.90
N ALA A 72 -9.51 3.07 -36.16
CA ALA A 72 -8.95 3.38 -37.47
C ALA A 72 -9.35 2.33 -38.52
N GLU A 73 -9.24 1.04 -38.20
CA GLU A 73 -9.70 -0.07 -39.05
C GLU A 73 -11.22 -0.02 -39.26
N LYS A 74 -11.99 0.29 -38.20
CA LYS A 74 -13.44 0.51 -38.29
C LYS A 74 -13.76 1.70 -39.20
N ASN A 75 -12.99 2.78 -39.07
CA ASN A 75 -13.17 3.97 -39.96
C ASN A 75 -12.72 3.66 -41.39
N GLU A 76 -11.69 2.84 -41.56
CA GLU A 76 -11.24 2.35 -42.86
C GLU A 76 -12.28 1.43 -43.49
N ILE A 77 -12.85 0.48 -42.73
CA ILE A 77 -13.98 -0.37 -43.13
C ILE A 77 -15.22 0.48 -43.44
N ALA A 78 -15.47 1.55 -42.61
CA ALA A 78 -16.58 2.48 -42.91
C ALA A 78 -16.33 3.29 -44.19
N ALA A 79 -15.10 3.72 -44.42
CA ALA A 79 -14.71 4.40 -45.65
C ALA A 79 -14.73 3.45 -46.89
N GLU A 80 -14.33 2.18 -46.71
CA GLU A 80 -14.50 1.16 -47.75
C GLU A 80 -15.98 0.84 -48.00
N ARG A 81 -16.79 0.80 -46.94
CA ARG A 81 -18.25 0.67 -47.00
C ARG A 81 -18.86 1.83 -47.79
N GLU A 82 -18.45 3.06 -47.47
CA GLU A 82 -18.90 4.27 -48.23
C GLU A 82 -18.45 4.23 -49.69
N LYS A 83 -17.23 3.73 -49.94
CA LYS A 83 -16.74 3.44 -51.30
C LYS A 83 -17.56 2.34 -52.01
N LEU A 84 -17.91 1.29 -51.27
CA LEU A 84 -18.77 0.20 -51.76
C LEU A 84 -20.20 0.70 -52.02
N ASP A 85 -20.74 1.50 -51.08
CA ASP A 85 -22.06 2.12 -51.22
C ASP A 85 -22.10 3.07 -52.45
N GLY A 86 -21.02 3.83 -52.65
CA GLY A 86 -20.84 4.65 -53.86
C GLY A 86 -20.65 3.82 -55.16
N ARG A 87 -20.07 2.61 -55.05
CA ARG A 87 -20.03 1.65 -56.17
C ARG A 87 -21.38 0.98 -56.39
N LEU A 88 -22.07 0.59 -55.34
CA LEU A 88 -23.43 0.05 -55.42
C LEU A 88 -24.39 1.07 -56.00
N TRP A 89 -24.27 2.35 -55.63
CA TRP A 89 -25.08 3.43 -56.21
C TRP A 89 -24.81 3.60 -57.69
N ARG A 90 -23.54 3.54 -58.12
CA ARG A 90 -23.20 3.57 -59.57
C ARG A 90 -23.71 2.35 -60.29
N LEU A 91 -23.58 1.14 -59.71
CA LEU A 91 -24.11 -0.09 -60.26
C LEU A 91 -25.65 -0.07 -60.40
N ASN A 92 -26.35 0.46 -59.35
CA ASN A 92 -27.80 0.61 -59.37
C ASN A 92 -28.25 1.61 -60.46
N ASN A 93 -27.50 2.70 -60.62
CA ASN A 93 -27.79 3.65 -61.69
C ASN A 93 -27.50 3.07 -63.11
N GLU A 94 -26.37 2.34 -63.26
CA GLU A 94 -26.07 1.63 -64.48
C GLU A 94 -27.09 0.53 -64.78
N LEU A 95 -27.62 -0.13 -63.74
CA LEU A 95 -28.69 -1.11 -63.88
C LEU A 95 -30.03 -0.42 -64.33
N ALA A 96 -30.34 0.74 -63.70
CA ALA A 96 -31.51 1.52 -64.00
C ALA A 96 -31.46 2.08 -65.46
N GLU A 97 -30.27 2.59 -65.90
CA GLU A 97 -30.03 2.98 -67.28
C GLU A 97 -30.11 1.80 -68.26
N SER A 98 -29.55 0.62 -67.85
CA SER A 98 -29.59 -0.60 -68.64
C SER A 98 -31.01 -1.17 -68.74
N VAL A 99 -31.85 -1.06 -67.69
CA VAL A 99 -33.27 -1.46 -67.70
C VAL A 99 -34.10 -0.48 -68.44
N ALA A 100 -33.82 0.80 -68.34
CA ALA A 100 -34.51 1.83 -69.12
C ALA A 100 -34.23 1.76 -70.68
N GLN A 101 -33.07 1.16 -71.02
CA GLN A 101 -32.66 0.97 -72.41
C GLN A 101 -33.17 -0.31 -73.04
N ARG A 102 -33.78 -1.22 -72.26
CA ARG A 102 -34.30 -2.48 -72.82
C ARG A 102 -35.82 -2.53 -72.84
N ASP A 103 -36.37 -2.25 -73.98
CA ASP A 103 -37.83 -2.21 -74.27
C ASP A 103 -38.49 -3.60 -74.41
N HIS A 104 -37.90 -4.69 -73.94
CA HIS A 104 -38.51 -6.03 -74.03
C HIS A 104 -38.92 -6.56 -72.62
N LEU A 105 -40.21 -6.54 -72.37
CA LEU A 105 -40.84 -7.00 -71.09
C LEU A 105 -40.53 -8.46 -70.76
N SER A 106 -40.30 -9.35 -71.74
CA SER A 106 -40.10 -10.79 -71.52
C SER A 106 -38.67 -11.13 -71.06
N GLU A 107 -37.63 -10.42 -71.51
CA GLU A 107 -36.27 -10.59 -71.02
C GLU A 107 -36.09 -9.97 -69.66
N THR A 108 -36.80 -8.86 -69.32
CA THR A 108 -36.78 -8.19 -68.04
C THR A 108 -37.32 -9.10 -66.89
N ILE A 109 -38.40 -9.89 -67.21
CA ILE A 109 -38.96 -10.81 -66.18
C ILE A 109 -38.02 -11.99 -65.93
N ALA A 110 -37.32 -12.53 -66.92
CA ALA A 110 -36.33 -13.56 -66.73
C ALA A 110 -35.10 -13.02 -65.95
N HIS A 111 -34.67 -11.80 -66.28
CA HIS A 111 -33.59 -11.10 -65.52
C HIS A 111 -34.03 -10.73 -64.09
N LEU A 112 -35.23 -10.17 -63.94
CA LEU A 112 -35.75 -9.84 -62.63
C LEU A 112 -35.87 -11.09 -61.73
N ARG A 113 -36.25 -12.26 -62.25
CA ARG A 113 -36.29 -13.53 -61.52
C ARG A 113 -34.87 -14.01 -61.13
N SER A 114 -33.90 -13.84 -61.99
CA SER A 114 -32.50 -14.16 -61.72
C SER A 114 -31.93 -13.25 -60.62
N ASP A 115 -32.17 -11.92 -60.77
CA ASP A 115 -31.72 -10.92 -59.83
C ASP A 115 -32.41 -11.08 -58.45
N LEU A 116 -33.71 -11.41 -58.44
CA LEU A 116 -34.43 -11.70 -57.20
C LEU A 116 -33.84 -12.93 -56.48
N ARG A 117 -33.42 -13.94 -57.22
CA ARG A 117 -32.78 -15.13 -56.66
C ARG A 117 -31.40 -14.82 -56.10
N THR A 118 -30.64 -13.95 -56.79
CA THR A 118 -29.32 -13.48 -56.33
C THR A 118 -29.43 -12.62 -55.08
N VAL A 119 -30.39 -11.68 -55.11
CA VAL A 119 -30.68 -10.83 -53.91
C VAL A 119 -31.19 -11.66 -52.73
N MET A 120 -31.96 -12.72 -52.95
CA MET A 120 -32.37 -13.65 -51.87
C MET A 120 -31.18 -14.41 -51.28
N LEU A 121 -30.24 -14.83 -52.12
CA LEU A 121 -28.99 -15.49 -51.68
C LEU A 121 -28.07 -14.49 -50.95
N GLU A 122 -27.91 -13.28 -51.46
CA GLU A 122 -27.15 -12.21 -50.82
C GLU A 122 -27.81 -11.79 -49.49
N ARG A 123 -29.14 -11.65 -49.48
CA ARG A 123 -29.89 -11.40 -48.24
C ARG A 123 -29.69 -12.52 -47.23
N SER A 124 -29.66 -13.78 -47.66
CA SER A 124 -29.36 -14.92 -46.77
C SER A 124 -27.93 -14.84 -46.24
N SER A 125 -26.96 -14.46 -47.09
CA SER A 125 -25.57 -14.27 -46.66
C SER A 125 -25.44 -13.12 -45.70
N VAL A 126 -26.03 -11.96 -46.01
CA VAL A 126 -26.03 -10.79 -45.11
C VAL A 126 -26.76 -11.09 -43.79
N THR A 127 -27.84 -11.89 -43.85
CA THR A 127 -28.55 -12.31 -42.65
C THR A 127 -27.66 -13.22 -41.77
N SER A 128 -26.98 -14.18 -42.41
CA SER A 128 -26.03 -15.07 -41.71
C SER A 128 -24.84 -14.30 -41.13
N GLU A 129 -24.36 -13.31 -41.85
CA GLU A 129 -23.28 -12.43 -41.36
C GLU A 129 -23.74 -11.53 -40.20
N ASN A 130 -24.97 -11.03 -40.28
CA ASN A 130 -25.60 -10.29 -39.16
C ASN A 130 -25.79 -11.15 -37.92
N ASP A 131 -26.21 -12.41 -38.09
CA ASP A 131 -26.35 -13.35 -36.98
C ASP A 131 -24.99 -13.74 -36.37
N SER A 132 -23.98 -13.87 -37.21
CA SER A 132 -22.59 -14.06 -36.79
C SER A 132 -22.06 -12.85 -36.01
N LEU A 133 -22.31 -11.64 -36.53
CA LEU A 133 -21.93 -10.38 -35.87
C LEU A 133 -22.68 -10.20 -34.54
N ARG A 134 -23.97 -10.51 -34.48
CA ARG A 134 -24.77 -10.50 -33.25
C ARG A 134 -24.23 -11.50 -32.21
N SER A 135 -23.90 -12.70 -32.65
CA SER A 135 -23.28 -13.70 -31.79
C SER A 135 -21.91 -13.25 -31.27
N ARG A 136 -21.12 -12.58 -32.12
CA ARG A 136 -19.86 -11.94 -31.73
C ARG A 136 -20.06 -10.81 -30.74
N ILE A 137 -21.03 -9.94 -30.99
CA ILE A 137 -21.38 -8.85 -30.03
C ILE A 137 -21.77 -9.44 -28.70
N SER A 138 -22.69 -10.41 -28.65
CA SER A 138 -23.13 -11.06 -27.42
C SER A 138 -21.95 -11.73 -26.68
N SER A 139 -21.04 -12.37 -27.42
CA SER A 139 -19.85 -12.97 -26.81
C SER A 139 -18.85 -11.94 -26.30
N LEU A 140 -18.74 -10.78 -26.97
CA LEU A 140 -17.90 -9.67 -26.52
C LEU A 140 -18.50 -8.96 -25.29
N GLU A 141 -19.82 -8.78 -25.28
CA GLU A 141 -20.57 -8.24 -24.13
C GLU A 141 -20.40 -9.15 -22.89
N ALA A 142 -20.55 -10.48 -23.07
CA ALA A 142 -20.31 -11.43 -22.00
C ALA A 142 -18.85 -11.37 -21.49
N ARG A 143 -17.87 -11.29 -22.39
CA ARG A 143 -16.46 -11.12 -22.02
C ARG A 143 -16.18 -9.79 -21.35
N LEU A 144 -16.87 -8.72 -21.75
CA LEU A 144 -16.77 -7.43 -21.10
C LEU A 144 -17.27 -7.51 -19.66
N THR A 145 -18.43 -8.16 -19.47
CA THR A 145 -19.01 -8.38 -18.14
C THR A 145 -18.06 -9.22 -17.26
N ASP A 146 -17.50 -10.30 -17.81
CA ASP A 146 -16.53 -11.13 -17.08
C ASP A 146 -15.27 -10.33 -16.67
N VAL A 147 -14.77 -9.47 -17.57
CA VAL A 147 -13.60 -8.61 -17.29
C VAL A 147 -13.94 -7.57 -16.21
N ASP A 148 -15.12 -6.97 -16.28
CA ASP A 148 -15.59 -5.98 -15.30
C ASP A 148 -15.77 -6.64 -13.90
N ASP A 149 -16.32 -7.83 -13.85
CA ASP A 149 -16.48 -8.59 -12.61
C ASP A 149 -15.11 -9.00 -12.04
N GLU A 150 -14.20 -9.49 -12.88
CA GLU A 150 -12.84 -9.83 -12.46
C GLU A 150 -12.09 -8.57 -11.97
N HIS A 151 -12.25 -7.43 -12.65
CA HIS A 151 -11.67 -6.16 -12.24
C HIS A 151 -12.22 -5.71 -10.89
N ARG A 152 -13.54 -5.78 -10.70
CA ARG A 152 -14.19 -5.47 -9.41
C ARG A 152 -13.65 -6.33 -8.28
N HIS A 153 -13.62 -7.65 -8.45
CA HIS A 153 -13.08 -8.55 -7.44
C HIS A 153 -11.61 -8.27 -7.10
N ARG A 154 -10.81 -7.89 -8.09
CA ARG A 154 -9.41 -7.49 -7.86
C ARG A 154 -9.31 -6.20 -7.06
N LEU A 155 -10.13 -5.20 -7.39
CA LEU A 155 -10.20 -3.93 -6.64
C LEU A 155 -10.63 -4.16 -5.20
N GLU A 156 -11.66 -4.98 -4.97
CA GLU A 156 -12.12 -5.37 -3.64
C GLU A 156 -11.00 -6.03 -2.82
N ALA A 157 -10.31 -7.01 -3.41
CA ALA A 157 -9.22 -7.71 -2.75
C ALA A 157 -8.05 -6.78 -2.40
N ILE A 158 -7.70 -5.84 -3.28
CA ILE A 158 -6.66 -4.83 -3.01
C ILE A 158 -7.11 -3.89 -1.90
N SER A 159 -8.36 -3.46 -1.96
CA SER A 159 -8.96 -2.55 -0.99
C SER A 159 -8.98 -3.16 0.41
N GLU A 160 -9.34 -4.43 0.53
CA GLU A 160 -9.33 -5.18 1.79
C GLU A 160 -7.90 -5.36 2.32
N ARG A 161 -6.95 -5.71 1.46
CA ARG A 161 -5.53 -5.81 1.84
C ARG A 161 -4.97 -4.47 2.31
N ALA A 162 -5.31 -3.38 1.63
CA ALA A 162 -4.91 -2.03 2.04
C ALA A 162 -5.46 -1.71 3.44
N LEU A 163 -6.72 -2.05 3.71
CA LEU A 163 -7.34 -1.86 5.01
C LEU A 163 -6.64 -2.66 6.12
N ASN A 164 -6.37 -3.92 5.87
CA ASN A 164 -5.66 -4.80 6.80
C ASN A 164 -4.26 -4.27 7.13
N ASN A 165 -3.56 -3.73 6.12
CA ASN A 165 -2.24 -3.11 6.30
C ASN A 165 -2.32 -1.82 7.10
N ILE A 166 -3.32 -0.98 6.83
CA ILE A 166 -3.59 0.23 7.61
C ILE A 166 -3.74 -0.14 9.08
N HIS A 167 -4.61 -1.10 9.40
CA HIS A 167 -4.85 -1.54 10.77
C HIS A 167 -3.58 -2.09 11.44
N ALA A 168 -2.79 -2.88 10.71
CA ALA A 168 -1.55 -3.44 11.24
C ALA A 168 -0.53 -2.35 11.59
N VAL A 169 -0.35 -1.36 10.72
CA VAL A 169 0.56 -0.23 10.96
C VAL A 169 0.04 0.68 12.06
N GLU A 170 -1.25 0.99 12.07
CA GLU A 170 -1.85 1.77 13.15
C GLU A 170 -1.69 1.11 14.51
N ALA A 171 -1.86 -0.21 14.60
CA ALA A 171 -1.67 -0.96 15.83
C ALA A 171 -0.22 -0.82 16.38
N VAL A 172 0.78 -0.82 15.50
CA VAL A 172 2.18 -0.59 15.87
C VAL A 172 2.40 0.86 16.31
N LEU A 173 1.93 1.81 15.51
CA LEU A 173 2.13 3.24 15.78
C LEU A 173 1.44 3.68 17.09
N ARG A 174 0.26 3.17 17.40
CA ARG A 174 -0.44 3.45 18.67
C ARG A 174 0.39 3.04 19.89
N GLN A 175 1.19 1.97 19.81
CA GLN A 175 2.07 1.56 20.92
C GLN A 175 3.17 2.58 21.22
N THR A 176 3.55 3.41 20.26
CA THR A 176 4.54 4.47 20.46
C THR A 176 4.03 5.62 21.33
N GLY A 177 2.71 5.80 21.42
CA GLY A 177 2.05 6.93 22.07
C GLY A 177 1.98 8.19 21.19
N LEU A 178 2.23 8.05 19.88
CA LEU A 178 2.02 9.12 18.91
C LEU A 178 0.52 9.34 18.66
N ASP A 179 0.14 10.60 18.51
CA ASP A 179 -1.22 11.00 18.15
C ASP A 179 -1.40 10.89 16.63
N LEU A 180 -1.92 9.72 16.20
CA LEU A 180 -2.06 9.40 14.80
C LEU A 180 -3.07 10.29 14.07
N GLU A 181 -4.10 10.76 14.75
CA GLU A 181 -5.10 11.64 14.15
C GLU A 181 -4.51 12.99 13.74
N ARG A 182 -3.51 13.46 14.49
CA ARG A 182 -2.80 14.70 14.18
C ARG A 182 -1.66 14.54 13.18
N ILE A 183 -1.02 13.36 13.15
CA ILE A 183 0.14 13.12 12.27
C ILE A 183 -0.33 12.68 10.89
N ALA A 184 -1.31 11.81 10.85
CA ALA A 184 -1.91 11.27 9.65
C ALA A 184 -3.44 11.32 9.81
N PRO A 185 -4.08 12.48 9.60
CA PRO A 185 -5.52 12.60 9.70
C PRO A 185 -6.21 11.70 8.69
N MET A 186 -7.39 11.20 9.08
CA MET A 186 -8.22 10.42 8.19
C MET A 186 -8.62 11.24 6.98
N PRO A 187 -8.57 10.70 5.76
CA PRO A 187 -9.12 11.36 4.60
C PRO A 187 -10.61 11.62 4.78
N ALA A 188 -11.08 12.80 4.38
CA ALA A 188 -12.51 13.09 4.37
C ALA A 188 -13.22 12.14 3.40
N GLY A 189 -14.29 11.49 3.85
CA GLY A 189 -15.03 10.52 3.04
C GLY A 189 -14.61 9.06 3.21
N MET A 190 -13.55 8.76 3.97
CA MET A 190 -13.20 7.38 4.30
C MET A 190 -14.19 6.81 5.31
N ILE A 191 -14.97 5.83 4.88
CA ILE A 191 -15.94 5.14 5.74
C ILE A 191 -15.20 4.11 6.59
N MET A 192 -15.07 4.39 7.87
CA MET A 192 -14.58 3.47 8.89
C MET A 192 -15.67 3.32 9.94
N GLY A 193 -16.53 2.34 9.76
CA GLY A 193 -17.59 2.02 10.73
C GLY A 193 -18.96 2.58 10.35
N GLN A 194 -20.00 1.86 10.77
CA GLN A 194 -21.39 2.23 10.55
C GLN A 194 -21.81 3.37 11.49
N GLY A 195 -22.25 4.48 10.93
CA GLY A 195 -22.76 5.61 11.66
C GLY A 195 -22.34 6.93 11.02
N GLY A 196 -22.94 7.29 9.91
CA GLY A 196 -22.85 8.60 9.28
C GLY A 196 -24.09 9.45 9.54
N PRO A 197 -24.08 10.75 9.23
CA PRO A 197 -25.27 11.56 9.25
C PRO A 197 -26.34 10.95 8.32
N PHE A 198 -27.60 10.97 8.75
CA PHE A 198 -28.71 10.53 7.93
C PHE A 198 -28.76 11.37 6.65
N ILE A 199 -28.46 10.78 5.52
CA ILE A 199 -28.65 11.35 4.19
C ILE A 199 -29.91 10.71 3.61
N PRO A 200 -30.96 11.48 3.35
CA PRO A 200 -32.17 10.94 2.74
C PRO A 200 -31.85 10.26 1.40
N TYR A 201 -32.34 9.06 1.22
CA TYR A 201 -32.20 8.35 -0.05
C TYR A 201 -33.10 9.02 -1.10
N HIS A 202 -32.49 9.61 -2.11
CA HIS A 202 -33.15 10.16 -3.30
C HIS A 202 -32.79 9.28 -4.49
N PRO A 203 -33.67 8.38 -4.93
CA PRO A 203 -33.40 7.46 -6.04
C PRO A 203 -33.12 8.17 -7.38
N GLU A 204 -33.61 9.40 -7.52
CA GLU A 204 -33.47 10.20 -8.75
C GLU A 204 -32.07 10.80 -8.94
N LEU A 205 -31.23 10.87 -7.88
CA LEU A 205 -29.89 11.43 -7.92
C LEU A 205 -28.76 10.38 -8.00
N GLN A 206 -29.10 9.10 -7.91
CA GLN A 206 -28.12 7.99 -7.91
C GLN A 206 -27.91 7.34 -9.28
N SER A 207 -28.52 7.85 -10.34
CA SER A 207 -28.47 7.20 -11.65
C SER A 207 -27.14 7.38 -12.43
N GLU A 208 -26.15 8.07 -11.87
CA GLU A 208 -24.90 8.35 -12.61
C GLU A 208 -23.60 7.89 -11.94
N ARG A 209 -23.63 7.39 -10.70
CA ARG A 209 -22.45 6.78 -10.09
C ARG A 209 -22.59 5.28 -10.08
N SER A 210 -21.72 4.61 -10.82
CA SER A 210 -21.66 3.16 -10.78
C SER A 210 -21.08 2.70 -9.42
N GLU A 211 -21.46 1.51 -8.95
CA GLU A 211 -20.87 0.90 -7.76
C GLU A 211 -19.32 0.77 -7.90
N ALA A 212 -18.84 0.71 -9.12
CA ALA A 212 -17.41 0.71 -9.44
C ALA A 212 -16.73 2.05 -9.11
N ASP A 213 -17.38 3.20 -9.41
CA ASP A 213 -16.83 4.53 -9.11
C ASP A 213 -16.71 4.75 -7.59
N ASP A 214 -17.65 4.21 -6.81
CA ASP A 214 -17.58 4.26 -5.34
C ASP A 214 -16.47 3.37 -4.80
N LEU A 215 -16.22 2.21 -5.42
CA LEU A 215 -15.16 1.30 -5.03
C LEU A 215 -13.77 1.87 -5.36
N GLU A 216 -13.60 2.47 -6.52
CA GLU A 216 -12.35 3.17 -6.90
C GLU A 216 -12.07 4.33 -5.97
N THR A 217 -13.07 5.16 -5.66
CA THR A 217 -12.94 6.27 -4.73
C THR A 217 -12.54 5.79 -3.34
N GLN A 218 -13.14 4.70 -2.83
CA GLN A 218 -12.77 4.11 -1.55
C GLN A 218 -11.36 3.53 -1.57
N LEU A 219 -10.95 2.91 -2.66
CA LEU A 219 -9.60 2.40 -2.84
C LEU A 219 -8.57 3.54 -2.83
N GLU A 220 -8.81 4.62 -3.57
CA GLU A 220 -7.94 5.80 -3.57
C GLU A 220 -7.77 6.40 -2.17
N LEU A 221 -8.88 6.54 -1.42
CA LEU A 221 -8.84 7.03 -0.04
C LEU A 221 -8.02 6.09 0.87
N ARG A 222 -8.17 4.78 0.72
CA ARG A 222 -7.40 3.77 1.48
C ARG A 222 -5.92 3.81 1.10
N LEU A 223 -5.59 3.90 -0.18
CA LEU A 223 -4.22 4.01 -0.66
C LEU A 223 -3.56 5.30 -0.16
N SER A 224 -4.25 6.44 -0.26
CA SER A 224 -3.77 7.72 0.29
C SER A 224 -3.52 7.65 1.80
N ARG A 225 -4.42 6.98 2.55
CA ARG A 225 -4.23 6.73 3.98
C ARG A 225 -3.03 5.84 4.24
N TRP A 226 -2.91 4.74 3.48
CA TRP A 226 -1.78 3.83 3.57
C TRP A 226 -0.44 4.53 3.33
N GLU A 227 -0.35 5.35 2.28
CA GLU A 227 0.87 6.10 1.96
C GLU A 227 1.29 7.01 3.11
N LYS A 228 0.35 7.78 3.67
CA LYS A 228 0.62 8.64 4.82
C LYS A 228 1.08 7.84 6.03
N LEU A 229 0.42 6.75 6.34
CA LEU A 229 0.79 5.90 7.47
C LEU A 229 2.14 5.22 7.25
N ARG A 230 2.44 4.79 6.03
CA ARG A 230 3.73 4.23 5.64
C ARG A 230 4.84 5.25 5.84
N ASP A 231 4.64 6.49 5.40
CA ASP A 231 5.63 7.56 5.55
C ASP A 231 5.88 7.91 7.02
N VAL A 232 4.82 7.94 7.82
CA VAL A 232 4.95 8.07 9.28
C VAL A 232 5.70 6.87 9.86
N TYR A 233 5.31 5.66 9.50
CA TYR A 233 5.95 4.43 9.98
C TYR A 233 7.45 4.40 9.70
N LEU A 234 7.85 4.81 8.49
CA LEU A 234 9.26 4.88 8.09
C LEU A 234 10.05 5.94 8.86
N SER A 235 9.37 6.98 9.34
CA SER A 235 9.99 8.03 10.17
C SER A 235 10.09 7.67 11.65
N VAL A 236 9.38 6.62 12.10
CA VAL A 236 9.35 6.26 13.51
C VAL A 236 10.57 5.42 13.90
N PRO A 237 11.31 5.81 14.95
CA PRO A 237 12.53 5.11 15.37
C PRO A 237 12.22 3.84 16.17
N LEU A 238 11.98 2.75 15.47
CA LEU A 238 11.53 1.47 16.04
C LEU A 238 12.67 0.52 16.42
N ILE A 239 13.90 0.76 15.95
CA ILE A 239 15.03 -0.11 16.26
C ILE A 239 15.88 0.46 17.41
N VAL A 240 16.54 -0.45 18.14
CA VAL A 240 17.51 -0.05 19.15
C VAL A 240 18.76 0.48 18.43
N PRO A 241 19.27 1.65 18.84
CA PRO A 241 20.42 2.28 18.18
C PRO A 241 21.77 1.62 18.49
N MET A 242 21.78 0.44 19.09
CA MET A 242 22.98 -0.34 19.43
C MET A 242 22.71 -1.82 19.25
N LYS A 243 23.69 -2.59 18.77
CA LYS A 243 23.57 -4.05 18.58
C LYS A 243 23.56 -4.80 19.91
N GLU A 244 24.55 -4.54 20.74
CA GLU A 244 24.65 -5.13 22.06
C GLU A 244 24.40 -4.06 23.10
N TYR A 245 23.41 -4.27 23.98
CA TYR A 245 23.02 -3.26 24.94
C TYR A 245 22.29 -3.85 26.16
N TYR A 246 22.34 -3.11 27.24
CA TYR A 246 21.45 -3.25 28.37
C TYR A 246 20.98 -1.88 28.83
N PHE A 247 19.78 -1.85 29.41
CA PHE A 247 19.20 -0.61 29.89
C PHE A 247 19.77 -0.26 31.26
N THR A 248 20.33 0.94 31.39
CA THR A 248 20.87 1.44 32.65
C THR A 248 19.95 2.43 33.34
N SER A 249 19.19 3.23 32.56
CA SER A 249 18.20 4.13 33.14
C SER A 249 17.04 4.40 32.18
N GLY A 250 15.83 4.47 32.75
CA GLY A 250 14.59 4.71 32.00
C GLY A 250 14.27 6.18 31.82
N PHE A 251 13.30 6.44 30.95
CA PHE A 251 12.68 7.74 30.76
C PHE A 251 11.80 8.13 31.94
N GLY A 252 11.75 9.41 32.25
CA GLY A 252 10.80 9.97 33.21
C GLY A 252 11.45 10.57 34.46
N ARG A 253 10.64 10.79 35.51
CA ARG A 253 11.07 11.40 36.74
C ARG A 253 11.99 10.46 37.51
N ARG A 254 13.22 10.91 37.79
CA ARG A 254 14.20 10.18 38.63
C ARG A 254 15.05 11.15 39.43
N LYS A 255 15.77 10.63 40.44
CA LYS A 255 16.84 11.39 41.08
C LYS A 255 18.03 11.48 40.13
N ASP A 256 18.50 12.67 39.88
CA ASP A 256 19.71 12.91 39.09
C ASP A 256 20.92 12.22 39.74
N PRO A 257 21.71 11.44 38.97
CA PRO A 257 22.79 10.65 39.53
C PRO A 257 23.94 11.49 40.10
N ILE A 258 24.07 12.75 39.66
CA ILE A 258 25.17 13.64 40.05
C ILE A 258 24.79 14.50 41.25
N ASN A 259 23.68 15.25 41.16
CA ASN A 259 23.28 16.20 42.20
C ASN A 259 22.18 15.68 43.14
N LYS A 260 21.65 14.47 42.91
CA LYS A 260 20.62 13.78 43.68
C LYS A 260 19.25 14.48 43.75
N ARG A 261 19.05 15.57 43.03
CA ARG A 261 17.77 16.29 42.91
C ARG A 261 16.82 15.59 41.95
N TRP A 262 15.54 15.79 42.16
CA TRP A 262 14.55 15.31 41.20
C TRP A 262 14.70 15.98 39.86
N ALA A 263 14.79 15.21 38.77
CA ALA A 263 14.92 15.66 37.42
C ALA A 263 14.08 14.80 36.46
N LEU A 264 13.72 15.35 35.33
CA LEU A 264 13.17 14.61 34.25
C LEU A 264 14.29 14.04 33.37
N HIS A 265 14.37 12.74 33.24
CA HIS A 265 15.21 12.08 32.28
C HIS A 265 14.50 12.03 30.93
N ALA A 266 14.96 12.84 29.98
CA ALA A 266 14.30 13.03 28.69
C ALA A 266 14.51 11.88 27.68
N GLY A 267 15.26 10.85 28.08
CA GLY A 267 15.66 9.76 27.22
C GLY A 267 15.75 8.41 27.92
N LEU A 268 16.46 7.53 27.28
CA LEU A 268 16.77 6.19 27.74
C LEU A 268 18.29 6.01 27.71
N ASP A 269 18.88 5.52 28.80
CA ASP A 269 20.30 5.25 28.85
C ASP A 269 20.58 3.78 28.53
N LEU A 270 21.40 3.57 27.51
CA LEU A 270 21.83 2.26 27.01
C LEU A 270 23.31 2.09 27.21
N SER A 271 23.75 1.04 27.85
CA SER A 271 25.14 0.68 27.97
C SER A 271 25.46 -0.61 27.20
N GLY A 272 26.73 -0.82 26.91
CA GLY A 272 27.20 -1.96 26.15
C GLY A 272 28.73 -1.97 26.03
N PRO A 273 29.31 -2.72 25.10
CA PRO A 273 30.74 -2.74 24.86
C PRO A 273 31.31 -1.34 24.58
N ARG A 274 32.50 -1.07 25.09
CA ARG A 274 33.16 0.24 24.94
C ARG A 274 33.31 0.63 23.48
N LYS A 275 32.96 1.89 23.15
CA LYS A 275 33.05 2.45 21.78
C LYS A 275 32.20 1.71 20.75
N GLN A 276 31.21 0.97 21.20
CA GLN A 276 30.27 0.33 20.30
C GLN A 276 29.63 1.35 19.35
N GLU A 277 29.33 0.88 18.15
CA GLU A 277 28.68 1.69 17.14
C GLU A 277 27.27 2.07 17.56
N VAL A 278 26.96 3.35 17.34
CA VAL A 278 25.63 3.92 17.53
C VAL A 278 25.05 4.13 16.14
N MET A 279 23.87 3.60 15.95
CA MET A 279 23.17 3.56 14.66
C MET A 279 21.93 4.45 14.67
N ALA A 280 21.58 4.99 13.51
CA ALA A 280 20.33 5.70 13.32
C ALA A 280 19.14 4.75 13.51
N ALA A 281 18.22 5.11 14.40
CA ALA A 281 17.05 4.29 14.73
C ALA A 281 15.93 4.37 13.69
N ALA A 282 15.98 5.32 12.78
CA ALA A 282 15.16 5.50 11.59
C ALA A 282 15.96 6.28 10.55
N PRO A 283 15.58 6.24 9.25
CA PRO A 283 16.20 7.10 8.24
C PRO A 283 15.88 8.56 8.52
N GLY A 284 16.75 9.48 8.09
CA GLY A 284 16.51 10.89 8.27
C GLY A 284 17.69 11.79 7.94
N LYS A 285 17.53 13.08 8.19
CA LYS A 285 18.54 14.11 7.97
C LYS A 285 19.19 14.50 9.28
N VAL A 286 20.49 14.49 9.33
CA VAL A 286 21.25 14.97 10.49
C VAL A 286 21.09 16.49 10.60
N ILE A 287 20.49 16.94 11.71
CA ILE A 287 20.27 18.37 11.98
C ILE A 287 21.25 18.94 13.02
N ARG A 288 21.86 18.06 13.84
CA ARG A 288 22.96 18.43 14.75
C ARG A 288 24.01 17.34 14.80
N ALA A 289 25.27 17.74 14.77
CA ALA A 289 26.42 16.84 14.89
C ALA A 289 27.62 17.63 15.47
N HIS A 290 27.58 17.90 16.77
CA HIS A 290 28.59 18.71 17.45
C HIS A 290 28.71 18.33 18.94
N ARG A 291 29.44 19.14 19.72
CA ARG A 291 29.57 18.99 21.16
C ARG A 291 28.75 20.04 21.90
N GLU A 292 27.91 19.61 22.81
CA GLU A 292 27.15 20.46 23.73
C GLU A 292 27.56 20.22 25.19
N ALA A 293 27.31 21.22 26.06
CA ALA A 293 27.77 21.18 27.44
C ALA A 293 27.28 19.95 28.23
N PHE A 294 25.98 19.67 28.23
CA PHE A 294 25.40 18.59 29.02
C PHE A 294 25.35 17.26 28.24
N TYR A 295 25.01 17.30 26.95
CA TYR A 295 24.91 16.11 26.10
C TYR A 295 26.27 15.56 25.64
N GLY A 296 27.34 16.34 25.79
CA GLY A 296 28.62 15.97 25.24
C GLY A 296 28.59 15.96 23.71
N ARG A 297 29.20 14.98 23.06
CA ARG A 297 29.05 14.79 21.62
C ARG A 297 27.67 14.24 21.34
N ILE A 298 26.91 14.98 20.53
CA ILE A 298 25.51 14.72 20.21
C ILE A 298 25.33 14.65 18.70
N VAL A 299 24.50 13.75 18.26
CA VAL A 299 23.89 13.75 16.94
C VAL A 299 22.37 13.86 17.14
N GLU A 300 21.74 14.71 16.38
CA GLU A 300 20.29 14.79 16.30
C GLU A 300 19.87 14.58 14.84
N ILE A 301 18.89 13.70 14.65
CA ILE A 301 18.39 13.31 13.32
C ILE A 301 16.92 13.70 13.27
N ASP A 302 16.55 14.40 12.21
CA ASP A 302 15.16 14.66 11.82
C ASP A 302 14.69 13.57 10.87
N HIS A 303 13.67 12.83 11.28
CA HIS A 303 13.09 11.73 10.52
C HIS A 303 11.87 12.15 9.70
N GLY A 304 11.51 13.43 9.73
CA GLY A 304 10.25 13.94 9.20
C GLY A 304 9.09 13.76 10.21
N ASN A 305 7.90 14.17 9.82
CA ASN A 305 6.68 14.10 10.64
C ASN A 305 6.83 14.71 12.06
N ASN A 306 7.74 15.68 12.24
CA ASN A 306 8.13 16.28 13.52
C ASN A 306 8.74 15.28 14.53
N ILE A 307 9.29 14.19 14.06
CA ILE A 307 9.96 13.17 14.87
C ILE A 307 11.47 13.36 14.74
N THR A 308 12.13 13.54 15.89
CA THR A 308 13.59 13.62 15.94
C THR A 308 14.14 12.63 16.95
N THR A 309 15.36 12.17 16.74
CA THR A 309 16.11 11.37 17.72
C THR A 309 17.41 12.06 18.09
N ARG A 310 17.82 11.89 19.36
CA ARG A 310 19.10 12.37 19.86
C ARG A 310 19.94 11.22 20.37
N TYR A 311 21.21 11.26 20.02
CA TYR A 311 22.24 10.32 20.41
C TYR A 311 23.34 11.10 21.10
N ALA A 312 23.45 10.96 22.41
CA ALA A 312 24.37 11.78 23.21
C ALA A 312 25.41 10.96 23.97
N HIS A 313 26.31 11.64 24.64
CA HIS A 313 27.47 11.12 25.38
C HIS A 313 28.47 10.32 24.52
N MET A 314 28.41 10.50 23.20
CA MET A 314 29.24 9.76 22.27
C MET A 314 30.75 10.04 22.45
N SER A 315 31.57 9.05 22.11
CA SER A 315 33.05 9.20 22.04
C SER A 315 33.50 9.81 20.72
N SER A 316 32.78 9.55 19.64
CA SER A 316 33.02 10.13 18.30
C SER A 316 31.72 10.26 17.53
N ILE A 317 31.67 11.23 16.62
CA ILE A 317 30.60 11.46 15.66
C ILE A 317 31.15 11.01 14.29
N ALA A 318 30.33 10.27 13.54
CA ALA A 318 30.70 9.73 12.23
C ALA A 318 29.96 10.44 11.06
N VAL A 319 29.05 11.35 11.36
CA VAL A 319 28.20 12.02 10.38
C VAL A 319 28.32 13.53 10.47
N LYS A 320 27.86 14.24 9.44
CA LYS A 320 27.86 15.71 9.36
C LYS A 320 26.44 16.25 9.30
N VAL A 321 26.28 17.49 9.75
CA VAL A 321 25.00 18.22 9.61
C VAL A 321 24.63 18.31 8.13
N GLY A 322 23.37 18.03 7.81
CA GLY A 322 22.85 17.98 6.45
C GLY A 322 22.93 16.62 5.78
N GLN A 323 23.72 15.67 6.32
CA GLN A 323 23.81 14.30 5.80
C GLN A 323 22.50 13.55 5.96
N MET A 324 22.10 12.84 4.91
CA MET A 324 21.04 11.84 4.98
C MET A 324 21.62 10.54 5.50
N VAL A 325 20.94 9.92 6.45
CA VAL A 325 21.33 8.63 7.02
C VAL A 325 20.20 7.63 6.86
N GLY A 326 20.56 6.39 6.54
CA GLY A 326 19.62 5.27 6.45
C GLY A 326 19.35 4.63 7.82
N LEU A 327 18.33 3.77 7.85
CA LEU A 327 18.04 2.93 9.00
C LEU A 327 19.25 2.05 9.35
N GLY A 328 19.72 2.10 10.58
CA GLY A 328 20.87 1.30 11.04
C GLY A 328 22.24 1.83 10.61
N GLU A 329 22.29 2.97 9.92
CA GLU A 329 23.57 3.60 9.54
C GLU A 329 24.31 4.11 10.78
N VAL A 330 25.62 3.93 10.80
CA VAL A 330 26.44 4.31 11.95
C VAL A 330 26.60 5.83 12.01
N VAL A 331 26.12 6.43 13.09
CA VAL A 331 26.16 7.88 13.33
C VAL A 331 27.28 8.30 14.28
N GLY A 332 27.87 7.33 14.98
CA GLY A 332 28.99 7.57 15.89
C GLY A 332 29.29 6.36 16.76
N ARG A 333 30.00 6.59 17.85
CA ARG A 333 30.36 5.53 18.81
C ARG A 333 29.99 5.95 20.23
N MET A 334 29.48 5.02 21.01
CA MET A 334 29.15 5.19 22.43
C MET A 334 30.37 5.67 23.22
N GLY A 335 30.14 6.53 24.19
CA GLY A 335 31.18 7.09 25.03
C GLY A 335 30.67 7.54 26.40
N SER A 336 31.35 8.55 26.95
CA SER A 336 31.03 9.16 28.27
C SER A 336 31.33 10.66 28.23
N SER A 337 31.05 11.32 27.10
CA SER A 337 31.28 12.76 26.96
C SER A 337 30.17 13.60 27.56
N GLY A 338 30.45 14.83 27.99
CA GLY A 338 29.49 15.71 28.62
C GLY A 338 29.17 15.28 30.04
N ARG A 339 27.91 15.41 30.46
CA ARG A 339 27.43 15.10 31.81
C ARG A 339 27.08 13.63 31.93
N SER A 340 28.05 12.77 32.08
CA SER A 340 27.89 11.31 32.15
C SER A 340 28.74 10.75 33.32
N THR A 341 28.22 9.78 34.04
CA THR A 341 28.90 9.12 35.15
C THR A 341 29.64 7.86 34.76
N ALA A 342 29.27 7.25 33.64
CA ALA A 342 29.88 6.03 33.10
C ALA A 342 29.59 5.94 31.59
N PRO A 343 30.34 5.13 30.82
CA PRO A 343 30.07 4.96 29.39
C PRO A 343 28.66 4.43 29.14
N HIS A 344 27.86 5.22 28.40
CA HIS A 344 26.52 4.86 27.92
C HIS A 344 26.13 5.76 26.75
N LEU A 345 25.12 5.34 26.02
CA LEU A 345 24.40 6.15 25.07
C LEU A 345 23.15 6.71 25.74
N HIS A 346 23.03 8.02 25.79
CA HIS A 346 21.75 8.67 26.12
C HIS A 346 20.97 8.86 24.82
N TYR A 347 19.82 8.18 24.73
CA TYR A 347 18.97 8.14 23.55
C TYR A 347 17.61 8.78 23.83
N GLU A 348 17.26 9.80 23.04
CA GLU A 348 15.96 10.46 23.11
C GLU A 348 15.17 10.26 21.82
N VAL A 349 13.87 10.09 21.97
CA VAL A 349 12.88 10.25 20.88
C VAL A 349 12.05 11.48 21.22
N ARG A 350 11.85 12.35 20.26
CA ARG A 350 11.11 13.60 20.45
C ARG A 350 10.05 13.74 19.34
N TYR A 351 8.88 14.20 19.75
CA TYR A 351 7.80 14.58 18.84
C TYR A 351 7.45 16.06 19.08
N LYS A 352 7.44 16.88 18.01
CA LYS A 352 7.27 18.32 18.11
C LYS A 352 8.15 18.95 19.21
N ASN A 353 9.40 18.55 19.22
CA ASN A 353 10.41 18.98 20.20
C ASN A 353 10.16 18.56 21.66
N LYS A 354 9.11 17.80 21.97
CA LYS A 354 8.83 17.26 23.29
C LYS A 354 9.41 15.87 23.43
N PRO A 355 10.13 15.55 24.52
CA PRO A 355 10.66 14.22 24.72
C PRO A 355 9.53 13.21 24.96
N MET A 356 9.62 12.07 24.33
CA MET A 356 8.73 10.92 24.48
C MET A 356 9.51 9.73 25.07
N ASN A 357 8.81 8.79 25.68
CA ASN A 357 9.46 7.61 26.22
C ASN A 357 9.98 6.69 25.10
N PRO A 358 11.30 6.59 24.88
CA PRO A 358 11.84 5.78 23.80
C PRO A 358 11.49 4.30 23.91
N ARG A 359 11.26 3.82 25.14
CA ARG A 359 10.92 2.41 25.40
C ARG A 359 9.63 1.98 24.69
N ASN A 360 8.68 2.90 24.48
CA ASN A 360 7.45 2.61 23.76
C ASN A 360 7.74 2.32 22.30
N PHE A 361 8.61 3.12 21.67
CA PHE A 361 9.05 2.95 20.29
C PHE A 361 9.81 1.64 20.08
N LEU A 362 10.74 1.35 20.98
CA LEU A 362 11.53 0.11 20.93
C LEU A 362 10.67 -1.14 21.19
N LYS A 363 9.62 -1.03 22.02
CA LYS A 363 8.64 -2.11 22.22
C LYS A 363 7.81 -2.33 20.95
N ALA A 364 7.32 -1.26 20.33
CA ALA A 364 6.59 -1.32 19.09
C ALA A 364 7.43 -1.98 17.98
N GLY A 365 8.72 -1.62 17.87
CA GLY A 365 9.65 -2.24 16.95
C GLY A 365 9.88 -3.73 17.20
N ARG A 366 10.00 -4.14 18.46
CA ARG A 366 10.09 -5.58 18.81
C ARG A 366 8.81 -6.35 18.48
N TYR A 367 7.66 -5.72 18.59
CA TYR A 367 6.39 -6.32 18.21
C TYR A 367 6.37 -6.62 16.72
N VAL A 368 6.87 -5.69 15.90
CA VAL A 368 7.05 -5.89 14.45
C VAL A 368 8.04 -7.01 14.17
N SER A 369 9.23 -6.97 14.78
CA SER A 369 10.29 -7.98 14.60
C SER A 369 9.92 -9.36 15.12
N LYS A 370 8.91 -9.50 15.98
CA LYS A 370 8.36 -10.79 16.47
C LYS A 370 7.23 -11.34 15.61
N LYS A 371 6.56 -10.53 14.78
CA LYS A 371 5.51 -10.93 13.84
C LYS A 371 6.00 -11.03 12.38
N GLY A 372 7.26 -10.68 12.14
CA GLY A 372 7.94 -10.71 10.86
C GLY A 372 8.89 -11.86 10.68
#